data_bc5de9306a8c6520f06ff3cc482953ab
#
_entry.id   bc5de9306a8c6520f06ff3cc482953ab
#
_cell.length_a   1.000
_cell.length_b   1.000
_cell.length_c   1.000
_cell.angle_alpha   90.00
_cell.angle_beta   90.00
_cell.angle_gamma   90.00
#
_symmetry.space_group_name_H-M   'P 1'
#
loop_
_entity.id
_entity.type
_entity.pdbx_description
1 polymer ?
#
loop_
_entity_poly.entity_id
_entity_poly.type
_entity_poly.pdbx_seq_one_letter_code
_entity_poly.pdbx_strand_id
1 'polypeptide(L)'
;MPASRRCAATLVTGAMLLALPLTSLGDESRDALIVETILRIEGFDLAGSTKAQGAVERYLKNNWAGERYLDLVERFELQAEAPGVLRLALERADSPAGAEAASLLVTLGKGELLTSALKGKDETAAARAAQAISHSGDAALMNELPGVIADSARPVAIRSAALSALYGKDPKKQSRLLASVKAGELDKDLRQTASEILMLSRDPEIRKEAKTLFAVGGADYPSIGELLKLKGDPARGKQLFATKTCLVCHQAGGVGINFGPGLSEIGDKLDRKALYLAILQPDAGISMGFEGWEVVLKNKTKLVGIIEETEESLNITMIGGARQTVAKEDIETRTKMKQSLMYPGLHQLMTPAELADLVEYLSSLRKAG
;
A
#
# COMPACT_ATOMS: atom_id res chain seq x y z
N MET A 1 -67.14 -41.03 8.21
CA MET A 1 -67.04 -41.41 9.64
C MET A 1 -65.59 -41.54 10.01
N PRO A 2 -65.18 -41.28 11.25
CA PRO A 2 -64.71 -39.92 11.70
C PRO A 2 -63.24 -39.98 12.04
N ALA A 3 -62.58 -38.86 11.90
CA ALA A 3 -61.99 -37.96 12.90
C ALA A 3 -61.12 -38.62 13.99
N SER A 4 -59.91 -38.21 14.11
CA SER A 4 -59.37 -37.81 15.40
C SER A 4 -58.18 -36.85 15.25
N ARG A 5 -58.37 -35.69 15.83
CA ARG A 5 -57.38 -34.66 16.09
C ARG A 5 -56.35 -35.15 17.08
N ARG A 6 -55.07 -34.87 16.84
CA ARG A 6 -54.10 -34.69 17.94
C ARG A 6 -53.24 -33.44 17.70
N CYS A 7 -53.43 -32.52 18.62
CA CYS A 7 -52.59 -31.36 18.80
C CYS A 7 -51.13 -31.77 19.05
N ALA A 8 -50.22 -31.23 18.32
CA ALA A 8 -48.81 -31.23 18.69
C ALA A 8 -48.46 -29.86 19.31
N ALA A 9 -48.12 -29.90 20.57
CA ALA A 9 -47.66 -28.77 21.35
C ALA A 9 -46.27 -28.34 20.85
N THR A 10 -46.20 -27.10 20.44
CA THR A 10 -44.93 -26.45 20.09
C THR A 10 -44.20 -26.08 21.39
N LEU A 11 -43.15 -26.80 21.70
CA LEU A 11 -42.20 -26.43 22.75
C LEU A 11 -41.40 -25.21 22.28
N VAL A 12 -41.74 -24.05 22.82
CA VAL A 12 -40.90 -22.84 22.78
C VAL A 12 -39.77 -23.08 23.79
N THR A 13 -38.62 -23.49 23.30
CA THR A 13 -37.37 -23.44 24.07
C THR A 13 -36.93 -21.99 24.19
N GLY A 14 -37.30 -21.35 25.29
CA GLY A 14 -36.78 -20.07 25.70
C GLY A 14 -35.28 -20.19 25.96
N ALA A 15 -34.49 -19.57 25.13
CA ALA A 15 -33.08 -19.33 25.42
C ALA A 15 -33.01 -18.40 26.64
N MET A 16 -32.71 -19.00 27.79
CA MET A 16 -32.44 -18.29 29.04
C MET A 16 -31.09 -17.60 28.86
N LEU A 17 -31.10 -16.34 28.39
CA LEU A 17 -29.97 -15.43 28.48
C LEU A 17 -29.65 -15.30 29.97
N LEU A 18 -28.56 -15.92 30.41
CA LEU A 18 -27.94 -15.67 31.71
C LEU A 18 -27.53 -14.18 31.71
N ALA A 19 -28.42 -13.37 32.31
CA ALA A 19 -28.11 -11.99 32.64
C ALA A 19 -27.10 -12.01 33.79
N LEU A 20 -25.81 -12.02 33.44
CA LEU A 20 -24.73 -11.68 34.39
C LEU A 20 -25.01 -10.28 34.89
N PRO A 21 -24.91 -10.00 36.20
CA PRO A 21 -25.15 -8.68 36.72
C PRO A 21 -24.09 -7.73 36.16
N LEU A 22 -24.54 -6.75 35.39
CA LEU A 22 -23.72 -5.65 34.82
C LEU A 22 -22.84 -4.92 35.86
N THR A 23 -23.05 -5.15 37.14
CA THR A 23 -22.32 -4.55 38.25
C THR A 23 -20.92 -5.14 38.49
N SER A 24 -20.57 -6.25 37.85
CA SER A 24 -19.25 -6.89 38.00
C SER A 24 -18.26 -6.56 36.88
N LEU A 25 -18.71 -5.89 35.80
CA LEU A 25 -17.85 -5.46 34.70
C LEU A 25 -17.28 -4.07 35.00
N GLY A 26 -16.00 -3.85 34.69
CA GLY A 26 -15.41 -2.52 34.68
C GLY A 26 -16.12 -1.60 33.66
N ASP A 27 -16.00 -0.29 33.81
CA ASP A 27 -16.70 0.68 32.94
C ASP A 27 -16.37 0.46 31.45
N GLU A 28 -15.14 0.15 31.12
CA GLU A 28 -14.69 -0.12 29.75
C GLU A 28 -15.38 -1.37 29.15
N SER A 29 -15.52 -2.45 29.92
CA SER A 29 -16.23 -3.66 29.48
C SER A 29 -17.72 -3.43 29.30
N ARG A 30 -18.32 -2.54 30.11
CA ARG A 30 -19.73 -2.16 29.97
C ARG A 30 -19.95 -1.31 28.72
N ASP A 31 -19.08 -0.34 28.45
CA ASP A 31 -19.15 0.49 27.27
C ASP A 31 -19.02 -0.34 26.00
N ALA A 32 -18.06 -1.29 25.95
CA ALA A 32 -17.91 -2.22 24.84
C ALA A 32 -19.18 -3.07 24.62
N LEU A 33 -19.79 -3.59 25.68
CA LEU A 33 -21.03 -4.36 25.58
C LEU A 33 -22.21 -3.51 25.07
N ILE A 34 -22.33 -2.26 25.52
CA ILE A 34 -23.35 -1.32 25.03
C ILE A 34 -23.12 -1.07 23.54
N VAL A 35 -21.90 -0.78 23.13
CA VAL A 35 -21.53 -0.55 21.72
C VAL A 35 -21.89 -1.74 20.84
N GLU A 36 -21.48 -2.96 21.21
CA GLU A 36 -21.83 -4.17 20.46
C GLU A 36 -23.35 -4.40 20.39
N THR A 37 -24.06 -4.01 21.45
CA THR A 37 -25.54 -4.16 21.51
C THR A 37 -26.22 -3.18 20.56
N ILE A 38 -25.88 -1.89 20.62
CA ILE A 38 -26.52 -0.87 19.78
C ILE A 38 -26.18 -1.03 18.30
N LEU A 39 -24.98 -1.55 17.97
CA LEU A 39 -24.61 -1.86 16.59
C LEU A 39 -25.43 -2.99 15.99
N ARG A 40 -26.05 -3.88 16.80
CA ARG A 40 -26.92 -4.98 16.35
C ARG A 40 -28.39 -4.58 16.24
N ILE A 41 -28.80 -3.49 16.88
CA ILE A 41 -30.20 -3.04 16.88
C ILE A 41 -30.42 -2.13 15.66
N GLU A 42 -31.14 -2.60 14.67
CA GLU A 42 -31.49 -1.82 13.49
C GLU A 42 -32.35 -0.60 13.91
N GLY A 43 -32.02 0.59 13.38
CA GLY A 43 -32.75 1.82 13.69
C GLY A 43 -32.58 2.33 15.14
N PHE A 44 -31.52 1.90 15.87
CA PHE A 44 -31.29 2.40 17.22
C PHE A 44 -31.11 3.92 17.23
N ASP A 45 -31.94 4.62 18.01
CA ASP A 45 -31.85 6.08 18.22
C ASP A 45 -30.82 6.37 19.32
N LEU A 46 -29.59 6.72 18.90
CA LEU A 46 -28.53 7.12 19.84
C LEU A 46 -28.87 8.44 20.53
N ALA A 47 -29.51 9.40 19.83
CA ALA A 47 -29.84 10.70 20.37
C ALA A 47 -30.85 10.60 21.52
N GLY A 48 -31.75 9.62 21.49
CA GLY A 48 -32.74 9.34 22.52
C GLY A 48 -32.18 8.65 23.78
N SER A 49 -30.89 8.30 23.83
CA SER A 49 -30.32 7.54 24.96
C SER A 49 -29.02 8.14 25.50
N THR A 50 -29.12 8.98 26.50
CA THR A 50 -27.97 9.60 27.20
C THR A 50 -26.95 8.58 27.69
N LYS A 51 -27.42 7.39 28.14
CA LYS A 51 -26.56 6.31 28.59
C LYS A 51 -25.75 5.73 27.44
N ALA A 52 -26.37 5.50 26.28
CA ALA A 52 -25.68 5.00 25.10
C ALA A 52 -24.73 6.03 24.52
N GLN A 53 -25.11 7.31 24.47
CA GLN A 53 -24.23 8.41 24.07
C GLN A 53 -22.94 8.42 24.89
N GLY A 54 -23.06 8.46 26.24
CA GLY A 54 -21.89 8.46 27.11
C GLY A 54 -21.01 7.22 26.99
N ALA A 55 -21.60 6.05 26.72
CA ALA A 55 -20.86 4.82 26.48
C ALA A 55 -20.09 4.90 25.13
N VAL A 56 -20.72 5.38 24.07
CA VAL A 56 -20.09 5.57 22.75
C VAL A 56 -18.93 6.57 22.83
N GLU A 57 -19.13 7.72 23.48
CA GLU A 57 -18.07 8.74 23.65
C GLU A 57 -16.85 8.18 24.37
N ARG A 58 -17.04 7.46 25.49
CA ARG A 58 -15.94 6.86 26.23
C ARG A 58 -15.26 5.75 25.43
N TYR A 59 -16.06 4.93 24.73
CA TYR A 59 -15.54 3.86 23.89
C TYR A 59 -14.66 4.40 22.76
N LEU A 60 -15.13 5.42 22.01
CA LEU A 60 -14.38 6.04 20.92
C LEU A 60 -13.08 6.68 21.42
N LYS A 61 -13.13 7.35 22.58
CA LYS A 61 -11.94 7.95 23.21
C LYS A 61 -10.88 6.92 23.57
N ASN A 62 -11.29 5.75 24.10
CA ASN A 62 -10.37 4.71 24.55
C ASN A 62 -9.95 3.75 23.43
N ASN A 63 -10.74 3.65 22.36
CA ASN A 63 -10.54 2.71 21.25
C ASN A 63 -10.44 3.43 19.89
N TRP A 64 -9.77 4.59 19.86
CA TRP A 64 -9.55 5.31 18.61
C TRP A 64 -8.86 4.40 17.60
N ALA A 65 -9.36 4.41 16.35
CA ALA A 65 -8.90 3.54 15.25
C ALA A 65 -8.98 2.02 15.54
N GLY A 66 -9.76 1.61 16.54
CA GLY A 66 -10.10 0.21 16.82
C GLY A 66 -11.13 -0.34 15.85
N GLU A 67 -11.45 -1.64 16.00
CA GLU A 67 -12.29 -2.40 15.07
C GLU A 67 -13.68 -1.77 14.83
N ARG A 68 -14.29 -1.15 15.85
CA ARG A 68 -15.65 -0.56 15.77
C ARG A 68 -15.67 0.96 15.59
N TYR A 69 -14.50 1.58 15.44
CA TYR A 69 -14.41 3.04 15.40
C TYR A 69 -15.17 3.62 14.21
N LEU A 70 -14.87 3.15 12.99
CA LEU A 70 -15.53 3.64 11.78
C LEU A 70 -16.99 3.23 11.72
N ASP A 71 -17.34 2.00 12.11
CA ASP A 71 -18.73 1.51 12.19
C ASP A 71 -19.62 2.43 13.01
N LEU A 72 -19.14 2.86 14.19
CA LEU A 72 -19.87 3.75 15.09
C LEU A 72 -20.04 5.15 14.48
N VAL A 73 -18.96 5.69 13.94
CA VAL A 73 -18.97 7.04 13.35
C VAL A 73 -19.89 7.09 12.14
N GLU A 74 -19.85 6.08 11.28
CA GLU A 74 -20.70 5.98 10.10
C GLU A 74 -22.17 5.82 10.49
N ARG A 75 -22.46 4.82 11.32
CA ARG A 75 -23.84 4.45 11.68
C ARG A 75 -24.62 5.56 12.37
N PHE A 76 -23.94 6.31 13.24
CA PHE A 76 -24.57 7.37 14.01
C PHE A 76 -24.23 8.78 13.52
N GLU A 77 -23.58 8.87 12.32
CA GLU A 77 -23.21 10.13 11.67
C GLU A 77 -22.50 11.11 12.62
N LEU A 78 -21.53 10.59 13.39
CA LEU A 78 -20.87 11.33 14.46
C LEU A 78 -19.94 12.41 13.90
N GLN A 79 -20.51 13.55 13.52
CA GLN A 79 -19.79 14.68 12.90
C GLN A 79 -18.61 15.19 13.73
N ALA A 80 -18.70 15.10 15.07
CA ALA A 80 -17.64 15.49 15.97
C ALA A 80 -16.37 14.67 15.83
N GLU A 81 -16.47 13.43 15.33
CA GLU A 81 -15.34 12.52 15.11
C GLU A 81 -14.61 12.75 13.79
N ALA A 82 -15.08 13.66 12.92
CA ALA A 82 -14.44 13.91 11.62
C ALA A 82 -12.93 14.22 11.71
N PRO A 83 -12.40 14.94 12.71
CA PRO A 83 -10.95 15.10 12.86
C PRO A 83 -10.21 13.78 13.17
N GLY A 84 -10.81 12.90 13.96
CA GLY A 84 -10.28 11.58 14.28
C GLY A 84 -10.29 10.65 13.03
N VAL A 85 -11.35 10.72 12.23
CA VAL A 85 -11.47 10.01 10.95
C VAL A 85 -10.44 10.52 9.94
N LEU A 86 -10.23 11.84 9.85
CA LEU A 86 -9.16 12.41 9.01
C LEU A 86 -7.79 11.90 9.43
N ARG A 87 -7.51 11.94 10.72
CA ARG A 87 -6.25 11.43 11.24
C ARG A 87 -6.03 9.96 10.83
N LEU A 88 -7.06 9.12 10.96
CA LEU A 88 -7.00 7.72 10.53
C LEU A 88 -6.77 7.57 9.02
N ALA A 89 -7.49 8.36 8.20
CA ALA A 89 -7.32 8.39 6.75
C ALA A 89 -5.88 8.74 6.34
N LEU A 90 -5.25 9.69 7.05
CA LEU A 90 -3.88 10.11 6.78
C LEU A 90 -2.85 9.12 7.33
N GLU A 91 -2.96 8.67 8.58
CA GLU A 91 -1.98 7.78 9.20
C GLU A 91 -1.96 6.39 8.56
N ARG A 92 -3.10 5.93 8.03
CA ARG A 92 -3.25 4.61 7.40
C ARG A 92 -3.65 4.69 5.93
N ALA A 93 -3.21 5.74 5.21
CA ALA A 93 -3.58 5.98 3.80
C ALA A 93 -3.33 4.78 2.88
N ASP A 94 -2.36 3.92 3.20
CA ASP A 94 -2.00 2.71 2.44
C ASP A 94 -2.82 1.47 2.80
N SER A 95 -3.77 1.58 3.75
CA SER A 95 -4.52 0.44 4.27
C SER A 95 -6.01 0.51 3.93
N PRO A 96 -6.74 -0.62 3.98
CA PRO A 96 -8.19 -0.62 3.83
C PRO A 96 -8.90 0.31 4.81
N ALA A 97 -8.46 0.36 6.08
CA ALA A 97 -9.05 1.25 7.08
C ALA A 97 -8.85 2.74 6.76
N GLY A 98 -7.71 3.11 6.18
CA GLY A 98 -7.48 4.48 5.70
C GLY A 98 -8.34 4.84 4.50
N ALA A 99 -8.56 3.89 3.58
CA ALA A 99 -9.46 4.08 2.44
C ALA A 99 -10.92 4.24 2.89
N GLU A 100 -11.36 3.42 3.85
CA GLU A 100 -12.68 3.49 4.46
C GLU A 100 -12.89 4.82 5.19
N ALA A 101 -11.91 5.25 5.98
CA ALA A 101 -11.94 6.55 6.66
C ALA A 101 -12.03 7.72 5.67
N ALA A 102 -11.30 7.66 4.54
CA ALA A 102 -11.39 8.69 3.50
C ALA A 102 -12.78 8.74 2.84
N SER A 103 -13.39 7.58 2.57
CA SER A 103 -14.75 7.49 2.04
C SER A 103 -15.77 7.98 3.06
N LEU A 104 -15.59 7.65 4.34
CA LEU A 104 -16.47 8.09 5.41
C LEU A 104 -16.46 9.62 5.57
N LEU A 105 -15.32 10.29 5.44
CA LEU A 105 -15.26 11.76 5.43
C LEU A 105 -16.14 12.35 4.33
N VAL A 106 -16.19 11.75 3.16
CA VAL A 106 -17.08 12.20 2.07
C VAL A 106 -18.54 11.98 2.45
N THR A 107 -18.88 10.81 2.96
CA THR A 107 -20.24 10.46 3.41
C THR A 107 -20.74 11.42 4.50
N LEU A 108 -19.86 11.83 5.43
CA LEU A 108 -20.16 12.81 6.46
C LEU A 108 -20.22 14.27 5.95
N GLY A 109 -19.98 14.51 4.65
CA GLY A 109 -19.90 15.86 4.08
C GLY A 109 -18.67 16.65 4.54
N LYS A 110 -17.60 15.97 4.96
CA LYS A 110 -16.35 16.54 5.48
C LYS A 110 -15.15 16.34 4.54
N GLY A 111 -15.41 16.11 3.26
CA GLY A 111 -14.36 15.94 2.25
C GLY A 111 -13.39 17.13 2.16
N GLU A 112 -13.83 18.35 2.55
CA GLU A 112 -12.97 19.53 2.62
C GLU A 112 -11.79 19.40 3.59
N LEU A 113 -11.86 18.51 4.57
CA LEU A 113 -10.75 18.23 5.47
C LEU A 113 -9.58 17.58 4.72
N LEU A 114 -9.87 16.68 3.78
CA LEU A 114 -8.85 16.09 2.91
C LEU A 114 -8.22 17.13 1.98
N THR A 115 -9.03 18.02 1.39
CA THR A 115 -8.54 19.14 0.57
C THR A 115 -7.67 20.10 1.38
N SER A 116 -8.08 20.40 2.59
CA SER A 116 -7.33 21.28 3.50
C SER A 116 -5.98 20.66 3.89
N ALA A 117 -5.94 19.35 4.17
CA ALA A 117 -4.70 18.63 4.43
C ALA A 117 -3.79 18.60 3.19
N LEU A 118 -4.36 18.33 2.01
CA LEU A 118 -3.64 18.34 0.72
C LEU A 118 -2.98 19.69 0.44
N LYS A 119 -3.67 20.79 0.75
CA LYS A 119 -3.19 22.17 0.54
C LYS A 119 -2.37 22.71 1.70
N GLY A 120 -2.29 21.98 2.81
CA GLY A 120 -1.56 22.36 4.01
C GLY A 120 -0.06 22.49 3.84
N LYS A 121 0.59 22.98 4.90
CA LYS A 121 2.06 23.17 4.95
C LYS A 121 2.81 21.92 5.41
N ASP A 122 2.13 20.98 6.06
CA ASP A 122 2.72 19.70 6.45
C ASP A 122 2.85 18.81 5.22
N GLU A 123 4.08 18.64 4.76
CA GLU A 123 4.38 17.89 3.53
C GLU A 123 3.96 16.41 3.64
N THR A 124 4.13 15.82 4.81
CA THR A 124 3.76 14.42 5.05
C THR A 124 2.24 14.26 5.02
N ALA A 125 1.52 15.13 5.71
CA ALA A 125 0.06 15.13 5.70
C ALA A 125 -0.50 15.40 4.30
N ALA A 126 0.10 16.33 3.55
CA ALA A 126 -0.33 16.67 2.20
C ALA A 126 -0.13 15.50 1.20
N ALA A 127 1.01 14.80 1.28
CA ALA A 127 1.26 13.63 0.46
C ALA A 127 0.28 12.49 0.78
N ARG A 128 0.02 12.24 2.06
CA ARG A 128 -0.96 11.23 2.52
C ARG A 128 -2.40 11.60 2.16
N ALA A 129 -2.73 12.90 2.20
CA ALA A 129 -4.04 13.39 1.78
C ALA A 129 -4.28 13.14 0.28
N ALA A 130 -3.27 13.34 -0.58
CA ALA A 130 -3.37 12.98 -2.00
C ALA A 130 -3.74 11.49 -2.17
N GLN A 131 -3.09 10.61 -1.42
CA GLN A 131 -3.38 9.18 -1.45
C GLN A 131 -4.77 8.85 -0.92
N ALA A 132 -5.17 9.40 0.23
CA ALA A 132 -6.49 9.24 0.82
C ALA A 132 -7.60 9.70 -0.16
N ILE A 133 -7.39 10.83 -0.85
CA ILE A 133 -8.28 11.33 -1.91
C ILE A 133 -8.46 10.30 -3.03
N SER A 134 -7.39 9.60 -3.44
CA SER A 134 -7.50 8.56 -4.48
C SER A 134 -8.38 7.38 -4.06
N HIS A 135 -8.56 7.17 -2.77
CA HIS A 135 -9.37 6.08 -2.20
C HIS A 135 -10.78 6.53 -1.81
N SER A 136 -11.04 7.84 -1.70
CA SER A 136 -12.34 8.37 -1.27
C SER A 136 -13.49 8.07 -2.24
N GLY A 137 -13.17 7.78 -3.52
CA GLY A 137 -14.18 7.59 -4.57
C GLY A 137 -14.83 8.89 -5.04
N ASP A 138 -14.48 10.04 -4.49
CA ASP A 138 -15.09 11.33 -4.79
C ASP A 138 -14.42 12.03 -5.98
N ALA A 139 -15.20 12.33 -7.01
CA ALA A 139 -14.69 12.98 -8.23
C ALA A 139 -14.28 14.44 -8.01
N ALA A 140 -14.96 15.15 -7.11
CA ALA A 140 -14.66 16.56 -6.84
C ALA A 140 -13.30 16.66 -6.13
N LEU A 141 -13.04 15.79 -5.15
CA LEU A 141 -11.73 15.71 -4.47
C LEU A 141 -10.62 15.32 -5.45
N MET A 142 -10.89 14.35 -6.34
CA MET A 142 -9.91 13.94 -7.37
C MET A 142 -9.56 15.09 -8.33
N ASN A 143 -10.47 16.01 -8.60
CA ASN A 143 -10.24 17.18 -9.43
C ASN A 143 -9.32 18.23 -8.81
N GLU A 144 -9.00 18.13 -7.53
CA GLU A 144 -8.00 18.98 -6.86
C GLU A 144 -6.55 18.59 -7.20
N LEU A 145 -6.32 17.30 -7.51
CA LEU A 145 -4.97 16.77 -7.73
C LEU A 145 -4.24 17.39 -8.94
N PRO A 146 -4.86 17.65 -10.10
CA PRO A 146 -4.17 18.30 -11.22
C PRO A 146 -3.57 19.66 -10.87
N GLY A 147 -4.28 20.46 -10.06
CA GLY A 147 -3.76 21.75 -9.59
C GLY A 147 -2.51 21.60 -8.72
N VAL A 148 -2.48 20.60 -7.84
CA VAL A 148 -1.30 20.29 -7.00
C VAL A 148 -0.13 19.80 -7.85
N ILE A 149 -0.39 18.97 -8.87
CA ILE A 149 0.65 18.46 -9.78
C ILE A 149 1.31 19.62 -10.55
N ALA A 150 0.52 20.56 -11.03
CA ALA A 150 0.97 21.68 -11.84
C ALA A 150 1.67 22.80 -11.05
N ASP A 151 1.45 22.88 -9.74
CA ASP A 151 2.00 23.94 -8.89
C ASP A 151 3.49 23.68 -8.59
N SER A 152 4.38 24.25 -9.41
CA SER A 152 5.83 24.12 -9.25
C SER A 152 6.39 24.74 -7.95
N ALA A 153 5.63 25.57 -7.25
CA ALA A 153 6.02 26.12 -5.95
C ALA A 153 5.91 25.08 -4.81
N ARG A 154 5.19 23.99 -5.05
CA ARG A 154 5.05 22.92 -4.06
C ARG A 154 6.21 21.93 -4.11
N PRO A 155 6.59 21.33 -2.96
CA PRO A 155 7.59 20.28 -2.90
C PRO A 155 7.30 19.13 -3.88
N VAL A 156 8.35 18.63 -4.53
CA VAL A 156 8.26 17.54 -5.50
C VAL A 156 7.59 16.30 -4.88
N ALA A 157 7.84 16.02 -3.60
CA ALA A 157 7.24 14.89 -2.89
C ALA A 157 5.70 14.94 -2.90
N ILE A 158 5.10 16.11 -2.65
CA ILE A 158 3.63 16.30 -2.65
C ILE A 158 3.09 16.15 -4.07
N ARG A 159 3.74 16.77 -5.05
CA ARG A 159 3.35 16.72 -6.47
C ARG A 159 3.44 15.29 -7.01
N SER A 160 4.47 14.55 -6.63
CA SER A 160 4.65 13.12 -6.95
C SER A 160 3.57 12.24 -6.32
N ALA A 161 3.22 12.49 -5.06
CA ALA A 161 2.12 11.78 -4.40
C ALA A 161 0.78 12.05 -5.11
N ALA A 162 0.50 13.30 -5.50
CA ALA A 162 -0.68 13.67 -6.26
C ALA A 162 -0.70 13.01 -7.65
N LEU A 163 0.45 12.93 -8.33
CA LEU A 163 0.58 12.25 -9.62
C LEU A 163 0.26 10.76 -9.47
N SER A 164 0.84 10.10 -8.46
CA SER A 164 0.60 8.69 -8.16
C SER A 164 -0.87 8.42 -7.79
N ALA A 165 -1.48 9.30 -7.01
CA ALA A 165 -2.88 9.23 -6.64
C ALA A 165 -3.81 9.33 -7.85
N LEU A 166 -3.51 10.24 -8.79
CA LEU A 166 -4.34 10.47 -9.97
C LEU A 166 -4.21 9.38 -11.03
N TYR A 167 -3.01 8.84 -11.24
CA TYR A 167 -2.69 7.96 -12.38
C TYR A 167 -2.31 6.53 -12.00
N GLY A 168 -2.06 6.23 -10.73
CA GLY A 168 -1.37 5.00 -10.31
C GLY A 168 -2.07 3.68 -10.63
N LYS A 169 -3.41 3.63 -10.75
CA LYS A 169 -4.15 2.35 -10.83
C LYS A 169 -4.97 2.13 -12.11
N ASP A 170 -5.29 3.16 -12.85
CA ASP A 170 -6.20 3.10 -13.99
C ASP A 170 -5.44 3.20 -15.33
N PRO A 171 -5.40 2.13 -16.16
CA PRO A 171 -4.73 2.14 -17.45
C PRO A 171 -5.19 3.26 -18.38
N LYS A 172 -6.48 3.65 -18.33
CA LYS A 172 -7.00 4.76 -19.17
C LYS A 172 -6.39 6.09 -18.76
N LYS A 173 -6.24 6.31 -17.43
CA LYS A 173 -5.55 7.50 -16.94
C LYS A 173 -4.06 7.44 -17.25
N GLN A 174 -3.44 6.27 -17.10
CA GLN A 174 -2.03 6.05 -17.44
C GLN A 174 -1.73 6.33 -18.93
N SER A 175 -2.64 6.00 -19.84
CA SER A 175 -2.51 6.36 -21.26
C SER A 175 -2.46 7.89 -21.46
N ARG A 176 -3.22 8.66 -20.69
CA ARG A 176 -3.16 10.13 -20.71
C ARG A 176 -1.84 10.65 -20.16
N LEU A 177 -1.36 10.08 -19.06
CA LEU A 177 -0.05 10.42 -18.50
C LEU A 177 1.06 10.14 -19.53
N LEU A 178 1.01 8.98 -20.19
CA LEU A 178 1.97 8.62 -21.23
C LEU A 178 1.97 9.63 -22.39
N ALA A 179 0.77 10.06 -22.82
CA ALA A 179 0.62 11.08 -23.86
C ALA A 179 1.23 12.43 -23.41
N SER A 180 0.96 12.88 -22.19
CA SER A 180 1.50 14.12 -21.65
C SER A 180 3.03 14.07 -21.52
N VAL A 181 3.60 12.92 -21.09
CA VAL A 181 5.06 12.74 -21.06
C VAL A 181 5.68 12.79 -22.47
N LYS A 182 5.03 12.17 -23.48
CA LYS A 182 5.48 12.21 -24.89
C LYS A 182 5.42 13.61 -25.47
N ALA A 183 4.40 14.38 -25.11
CA ALA A 183 4.25 15.77 -25.53
C ALA A 183 5.23 16.74 -24.83
N GLY A 184 5.96 16.28 -23.80
CA GLY A 184 6.86 17.13 -23.02
C GLY A 184 6.12 18.09 -22.07
N GLU A 185 4.84 17.84 -21.78
CA GLU A 185 4.00 18.69 -20.93
C GLU A 185 4.22 18.43 -19.44
N LEU A 186 4.76 17.25 -19.08
CA LEU A 186 5.02 16.90 -17.69
C LEU A 186 6.31 17.59 -17.21
N ASP A 187 6.22 18.20 -16.02
CA ASP A 187 7.38 18.78 -15.36
C ASP A 187 8.49 17.72 -15.19
N LYS A 188 9.72 18.15 -15.49
CA LYS A 188 10.92 17.29 -15.43
C LYS A 188 11.11 16.63 -14.06
N ASP A 189 10.75 17.32 -12.98
CA ASP A 189 10.91 16.83 -11.61
C ASP A 189 9.94 15.69 -11.27
N LEU A 190 8.85 15.55 -12.04
CA LEU A 190 7.86 14.48 -11.93
C LEU A 190 8.13 13.31 -12.87
N ARG A 191 9.13 13.43 -13.75
CA ARG A 191 9.42 12.42 -14.78
C ARG A 191 9.73 11.04 -14.18
N GLN A 192 10.42 11.00 -13.04
CA GLN A 192 10.70 9.75 -12.33
C GLN A 192 9.42 9.07 -11.86
N THR A 193 8.56 9.81 -11.17
CA THR A 193 7.27 9.27 -10.69
C THR A 193 6.39 8.78 -11.84
N ALA A 194 6.36 9.53 -12.95
CA ALA A 194 5.64 9.10 -14.15
C ALA A 194 6.21 7.79 -14.72
N SER A 195 7.54 7.64 -14.73
CA SER A 195 8.21 6.41 -15.14
C SER A 195 7.77 5.22 -14.29
N GLU A 196 7.79 5.37 -12.96
CA GLU A 196 7.37 4.33 -12.01
C GLU A 196 5.91 3.91 -12.25
N ILE A 197 5.01 4.87 -12.39
CA ILE A 197 3.59 4.62 -12.66
C ILE A 197 3.39 3.85 -13.97
N LEU A 198 4.04 4.30 -15.05
CA LEU A 198 3.84 3.75 -16.38
C LEU A 198 4.53 2.40 -16.58
N MET A 199 5.71 2.20 -15.99
CA MET A 199 6.42 0.93 -16.03
C MET A 199 5.74 -0.16 -15.21
N LEU A 200 4.98 0.19 -14.16
CA LEU A 200 4.18 -0.72 -13.34
C LEU A 200 2.73 -0.87 -13.85
N SER A 201 2.40 -0.30 -15.00
CA SER A 201 1.07 -0.41 -15.59
C SER A 201 0.66 -1.90 -15.78
N ARG A 202 -0.62 -2.19 -15.58
CA ARG A 202 -1.20 -3.50 -15.94
C ARG A 202 -1.32 -3.70 -17.44
N ASP A 203 -1.32 -2.60 -18.21
CA ASP A 203 -1.37 -2.63 -19.67
C ASP A 203 0.05 -2.87 -20.24
N PRO A 204 0.26 -3.97 -21.00
CA PRO A 204 1.56 -4.30 -21.56
C PRO A 204 2.06 -3.30 -22.61
N GLU A 205 1.15 -2.65 -23.37
CA GLU A 205 1.56 -1.66 -24.36
C GLU A 205 2.04 -0.37 -23.69
N ILE A 206 1.36 0.07 -22.62
CA ILE A 206 1.83 1.21 -21.82
C ILE A 206 3.22 0.92 -21.26
N ARG A 207 3.45 -0.29 -20.69
CA ARG A 207 4.77 -0.67 -20.18
C ARG A 207 5.84 -0.68 -21.27
N LYS A 208 5.52 -1.20 -22.44
CA LYS A 208 6.44 -1.24 -23.59
C LYS A 208 6.83 0.16 -24.04
N GLU A 209 5.86 1.05 -24.21
CA GLU A 209 6.12 2.43 -24.58
C GLU A 209 6.87 3.21 -23.51
N ALA A 210 6.53 3.00 -22.22
CA ALA A 210 7.24 3.58 -21.10
C ALA A 210 8.73 3.17 -21.09
N LYS A 211 9.03 1.88 -21.32
CA LYS A 211 10.41 1.40 -21.44
C LYS A 211 11.20 2.16 -22.51
N THR A 212 10.58 2.42 -23.65
CA THR A 212 11.22 3.18 -24.74
C THR A 212 11.40 4.66 -24.37
N LEU A 213 10.37 5.27 -23.75
CA LEU A 213 10.32 6.70 -23.44
C LEU A 213 11.25 7.11 -22.30
N PHE A 214 11.39 6.23 -21.32
CA PHE A 214 12.21 6.47 -20.12
C PHE A 214 13.56 5.74 -20.16
N ALA A 215 13.85 5.05 -21.28
CA ALA A 215 15.18 4.48 -21.46
C ALA A 215 16.22 5.60 -21.37
N VAL A 216 17.00 5.59 -20.30
CA VAL A 216 18.18 6.44 -20.19
C VAL A 216 19.23 5.77 -21.08
N GLY A 217 19.43 6.35 -22.27
CA GLY A 217 20.40 5.84 -23.22
C GLY A 217 19.85 5.00 -24.39
N GLY A 218 18.55 4.66 -24.43
CA GLY A 218 17.94 3.93 -25.55
C GLY A 218 18.59 2.56 -25.81
N ALA A 219 18.75 2.19 -27.09
CA ALA A 219 19.49 1.00 -27.52
C ALA A 219 21.00 1.04 -27.19
N ASP A 220 21.50 2.20 -26.78
CA ASP A 220 22.91 2.50 -26.57
C ASP A 220 23.34 2.56 -25.09
N TYR A 221 22.57 1.92 -24.17
CA TYR A 221 23.04 1.84 -22.78
C TYR A 221 24.37 1.05 -22.76
N PRO A 222 25.43 1.57 -22.08
CA PRO A 222 26.76 0.99 -22.17
C PRO A 222 26.79 -0.48 -21.77
N SER A 223 27.62 -1.24 -22.45
CA SER A 223 27.92 -2.62 -22.07
C SER A 223 28.54 -2.69 -20.66
N ILE A 224 28.42 -3.83 -19.98
CA ILE A 224 29.07 -4.04 -18.68
C ILE A 224 30.56 -3.72 -18.75
N GLY A 225 31.22 -4.05 -19.87
CA GLY A 225 32.63 -3.76 -20.07
C GLY A 225 32.96 -2.27 -20.09
N GLU A 226 32.04 -1.44 -20.59
CA GLU A 226 32.18 0.02 -20.58
C GLU A 226 31.84 0.60 -19.20
N LEU A 227 30.77 0.09 -18.55
CA LEU A 227 30.41 0.49 -17.19
C LEU A 227 31.53 0.21 -16.17
N LEU A 228 32.26 -0.90 -16.33
CA LEU A 228 33.38 -1.24 -15.46
C LEU A 228 34.54 -0.23 -15.53
N LYS A 229 34.65 0.56 -16.61
CA LYS A 229 35.66 1.63 -16.76
C LYS A 229 35.29 2.90 -16.00
N LEU A 230 34.01 3.06 -15.62
CA LEU A 230 33.54 4.24 -14.90
C LEU A 230 33.98 4.16 -13.42
N LYS A 231 34.41 5.30 -12.88
CA LYS A 231 34.62 5.48 -11.44
C LYS A 231 33.32 5.91 -10.80
N GLY A 232 32.83 5.15 -9.82
CA GLY A 232 31.68 5.48 -9.02
C GLY A 232 32.05 6.20 -7.72
N ASP A 233 31.08 6.92 -7.15
CA ASP A 233 31.15 7.55 -5.85
C ASP A 233 30.20 6.82 -4.90
N PRO A 234 30.70 6.11 -3.86
CA PRO A 234 29.84 5.34 -2.98
C PRO A 234 28.90 6.20 -2.12
N ALA A 235 29.24 7.48 -1.87
CA ALA A 235 28.35 8.38 -1.13
C ALA A 235 27.12 8.75 -1.96
N ARG A 236 27.29 9.09 -3.24
CA ARG A 236 26.19 9.29 -4.18
C ARG A 236 25.42 7.99 -4.41
N GLY A 237 26.13 6.88 -4.55
CA GLY A 237 25.51 5.55 -4.68
C GLY A 237 24.58 5.20 -3.53
N LYS A 238 24.95 5.53 -2.29
CA LYS A 238 24.08 5.38 -1.11
C LYS A 238 22.80 6.21 -1.22
N GLN A 239 22.89 7.43 -1.72
CA GLN A 239 21.71 8.27 -1.95
C GLN A 239 20.82 7.69 -3.06
N LEU A 240 21.41 7.21 -4.15
CA LEU A 240 20.69 6.55 -5.23
C LEU A 240 20.00 5.28 -4.75
N PHE A 241 20.65 4.45 -3.93
CA PHE A 241 20.04 3.27 -3.32
C PHE A 241 18.77 3.61 -2.52
N ALA A 242 18.78 4.73 -1.80
CA ALA A 242 17.64 5.20 -1.04
C ALA A 242 16.53 5.79 -1.94
N THR A 243 16.87 6.50 -3.02
CA THR A 243 15.92 7.27 -3.83
C THR A 243 15.42 6.54 -5.07
N LYS A 244 16.13 5.51 -5.55
CA LYS A 244 15.76 4.73 -6.75
C LYS A 244 15.04 3.41 -6.41
N THR A 245 14.22 3.41 -5.38
CA THR A 245 13.32 2.30 -4.97
C THR A 245 14.00 1.03 -4.46
N CYS A 246 15.34 0.96 -4.36
CA CYS A 246 16.04 -0.25 -3.91
C CYS A 246 15.63 -0.66 -2.49
N LEU A 247 15.42 0.33 -1.58
CA LEU A 247 15.01 0.13 -0.18
C LEU A 247 13.62 -0.49 -0.02
N VAL A 248 12.75 -0.42 -1.04
CA VAL A 248 11.40 -1.01 -1.01
C VAL A 248 11.46 -2.54 -0.98
N CYS A 249 12.56 -3.11 -1.47
CA CYS A 249 12.76 -4.56 -1.53
C CYS A 249 13.99 -5.04 -0.77
N HIS A 250 15.05 -4.24 -0.69
CA HIS A 250 16.33 -4.65 -0.14
C HIS A 250 16.67 -3.92 1.15
N GLN A 251 17.26 -4.66 2.09
CA GLN A 251 17.85 -4.09 3.29
C GLN A 251 19.38 -3.99 3.15
N ALA A 252 19.93 -2.81 3.47
CA ALA A 252 21.36 -2.56 3.55
C ALA A 252 21.69 -1.75 4.80
N GLY A 253 22.62 -2.20 5.63
CA GLY A 253 23.01 -1.53 6.87
C GLY A 253 21.86 -1.31 7.86
N GLY A 254 20.90 -2.23 7.93
CA GLY A 254 19.72 -2.13 8.81
C GLY A 254 18.59 -1.24 8.30
N VAL A 255 18.75 -0.60 7.13
CA VAL A 255 17.74 0.28 6.51
C VAL A 255 17.13 -0.40 5.30
N GLY A 256 15.81 -0.28 5.12
CA GLY A 256 15.04 -0.87 4.00
C GLY A 256 14.20 -2.07 4.40
N ILE A 257 13.49 -2.63 3.43
CA ILE A 257 12.57 -3.77 3.62
C ILE A 257 13.30 -5.07 3.29
N ASN A 258 13.10 -6.09 4.12
CA ASN A 258 13.65 -7.42 3.91
C ASN A 258 12.68 -8.26 3.07
N PHE A 259 12.46 -7.84 1.82
CA PHE A 259 11.68 -8.59 0.82
C PHE A 259 12.60 -9.30 -0.17
N GLY A 260 13.58 -8.61 -0.71
CA GLY A 260 14.64 -9.19 -1.54
C GLY A 260 15.86 -9.61 -0.70
N PRO A 261 16.89 -10.20 -1.33
CA PRO A 261 18.13 -10.54 -0.64
C PRO A 261 18.72 -9.35 0.13
N GLY A 262 19.15 -9.59 1.37
CA GLY A 262 19.86 -8.60 2.17
C GLY A 262 21.20 -8.24 1.52
N LEU A 263 21.48 -6.93 1.41
CA LEU A 263 22.64 -6.40 0.69
C LEU A 263 23.73 -5.85 1.61
N SER A 264 23.58 -5.98 2.94
CA SER A 264 24.55 -5.40 3.90
C SER A 264 25.99 -5.90 3.73
N GLU A 265 26.19 -7.07 3.12
CA GLU A 265 27.49 -7.70 2.88
C GLU A 265 27.64 -8.13 1.42
N ILE A 266 26.94 -7.46 0.50
CA ILE A 266 26.88 -7.90 -0.90
C ILE A 266 28.24 -7.74 -1.62
N GLY A 267 29.05 -6.79 -1.21
CA GLY A 267 30.39 -6.56 -1.75
C GLY A 267 31.40 -7.66 -1.40
N ASP A 268 31.09 -8.55 -0.44
CA ASP A 268 31.89 -9.76 -0.18
C ASP A 268 31.43 -10.96 -1.03
N LYS A 269 30.21 -10.89 -1.57
CA LYS A 269 29.59 -11.99 -2.31
C LYS A 269 29.69 -11.82 -3.82
N LEU A 270 29.60 -10.58 -4.30
CA LEU A 270 29.57 -10.25 -5.72
C LEU A 270 30.61 -9.17 -6.04
N ASP A 271 31.37 -9.41 -7.11
CA ASP A 271 32.21 -8.40 -7.68
C ASP A 271 31.41 -7.35 -8.48
N ARG A 272 32.04 -6.24 -8.90
CA ARG A 272 31.37 -5.18 -9.65
C ARG A 272 30.69 -5.66 -10.92
N LYS A 273 31.28 -6.65 -11.63
CA LYS A 273 30.70 -7.20 -12.85
C LYS A 273 29.40 -7.95 -12.54
N ALA A 274 29.40 -8.77 -11.51
CA ALA A 274 28.23 -9.52 -11.07
C ALA A 274 27.12 -8.60 -10.54
N LEU A 275 27.49 -7.49 -9.85
CA LEU A 275 26.53 -6.48 -9.41
C LEU A 275 25.88 -5.76 -10.60
N TYR A 276 26.64 -5.37 -11.62
CA TYR A 276 26.05 -4.85 -12.86
C TYR A 276 25.10 -5.84 -13.51
N LEU A 277 25.53 -7.11 -13.63
CA LEU A 277 24.70 -8.15 -14.23
C LEU A 277 23.38 -8.35 -13.45
N ALA A 278 23.44 -8.39 -12.13
CA ALA A 278 22.25 -8.56 -11.27
C ALA A 278 21.24 -7.40 -11.41
N ILE A 279 21.72 -6.17 -11.64
CA ILE A 279 20.87 -5.00 -11.83
C ILE A 279 20.32 -4.90 -13.26
N LEU A 280 21.17 -5.19 -14.25
CA LEU A 280 20.81 -5.07 -15.67
C LEU A 280 19.94 -6.24 -16.15
N GLN A 281 20.16 -7.44 -15.62
CA GLN A 281 19.51 -8.69 -16.01
C GLN A 281 19.09 -9.50 -14.77
N PRO A 282 18.11 -9.02 -13.99
CA PRO A 282 17.72 -9.65 -12.72
C PRO A 282 17.19 -11.09 -12.89
N ASP A 283 16.75 -11.45 -14.10
CA ASP A 283 16.31 -12.81 -14.43
C ASP A 283 17.49 -13.79 -14.67
N ALA A 284 18.69 -13.28 -14.87
CA ALA A 284 19.87 -14.12 -15.17
C ALA A 284 20.32 -14.97 -13.97
N GLY A 285 19.98 -14.56 -12.75
CA GLY A 285 20.29 -15.28 -11.53
C GLY A 285 19.41 -14.85 -10.36
N ILE A 286 18.42 -15.66 -10.04
CA ILE A 286 17.55 -15.44 -8.87
C ILE A 286 18.17 -16.18 -7.69
N SER A 287 18.43 -15.47 -6.59
CA SER A 287 18.95 -16.08 -5.36
C SER A 287 17.98 -17.12 -4.82
N MET A 288 18.51 -18.24 -4.34
CA MET A 288 17.72 -19.31 -3.73
C MET A 288 16.89 -18.76 -2.55
N GLY A 289 15.60 -19.10 -2.51
CA GLY A 289 14.65 -18.61 -1.53
C GLY A 289 14.01 -17.26 -1.87
N PHE A 290 14.40 -16.64 -3.00
CA PHE A 290 13.82 -15.37 -3.47
C PHE A 290 13.10 -15.51 -4.82
N GLU A 291 12.75 -16.72 -5.17
CA GLU A 291 11.94 -16.98 -6.36
C GLU A 291 10.54 -16.44 -6.19
N GLY A 292 10.04 -15.78 -7.22
CA GLY A 292 8.67 -15.32 -7.29
C GLY A 292 7.68 -16.46 -7.50
N TRP A 293 6.53 -16.37 -6.87
CA TRP A 293 5.42 -17.31 -7.05
C TRP A 293 4.13 -16.56 -7.30
N GLU A 294 3.32 -17.06 -8.22
CA GLU A 294 1.91 -16.71 -8.37
C GLU A 294 1.08 -17.76 -7.66
N VAL A 295 0.27 -17.36 -6.68
CA VAL A 295 -0.66 -18.22 -5.93
C VAL A 295 -2.07 -17.76 -6.22
N VAL A 296 -2.92 -18.67 -6.71
CA VAL A 296 -4.34 -18.41 -6.97
C VAL A 296 -5.13 -19.17 -5.94
N LEU A 297 -6.00 -18.45 -5.22
CA LEU A 297 -6.89 -19.03 -4.22
C LEU A 297 -8.19 -19.52 -4.86
N LYS A 298 -8.90 -20.43 -4.18
CA LYS A 298 -10.22 -20.94 -4.62
C LYS A 298 -11.26 -19.83 -4.84
N ASN A 299 -11.15 -18.72 -4.11
CA ASN A 299 -11.96 -17.52 -4.32
C ASN A 299 -11.51 -16.63 -5.48
N LYS A 300 -10.54 -17.13 -6.32
CA LYS A 300 -9.94 -16.44 -7.46
C LYS A 300 -9.06 -15.24 -7.13
N THR A 301 -8.73 -15.02 -5.86
CA THR A 301 -7.73 -14.03 -5.48
C THR A 301 -6.35 -14.49 -5.96
N LYS A 302 -5.62 -13.59 -6.61
CA LYS A 302 -4.24 -13.81 -7.06
C LYS A 302 -3.27 -13.08 -6.14
N LEU A 303 -2.30 -13.81 -5.61
CA LEU A 303 -1.22 -13.30 -4.79
C LEU A 303 0.11 -13.55 -5.51
N VAL A 304 0.99 -12.55 -5.51
CA VAL A 304 2.33 -12.68 -6.09
C VAL A 304 3.36 -12.28 -5.04
N GLY A 305 4.32 -13.15 -4.80
CA GLY A 305 5.33 -12.91 -3.77
C GLY A 305 6.33 -14.04 -3.62
N ILE A 306 7.13 -13.93 -2.57
CA ILE A 306 8.01 -15.01 -2.08
C ILE A 306 7.19 -15.85 -1.12
N ILE A 307 7.36 -17.18 -1.18
CA ILE A 307 6.62 -18.09 -0.33
C ILE A 307 7.54 -18.78 0.69
N GLU A 308 7.03 -18.94 1.91
CA GLU A 308 7.57 -19.82 2.94
C GLU A 308 6.50 -20.88 3.26
N GLU A 309 6.82 -22.15 3.06
CA GLU A 309 5.86 -23.24 3.25
C GLU A 309 5.98 -23.82 4.66
N THR A 310 4.85 -24.01 5.32
CA THR A 310 4.70 -24.79 6.56
C THR A 310 3.94 -26.09 6.28
N GLU A 311 3.67 -26.91 7.29
CA GLU A 311 2.89 -28.13 7.09
C GLU A 311 1.46 -27.84 6.61
N GLU A 312 0.80 -26.82 7.16
CA GLU A 312 -0.62 -26.52 6.93
C GLU A 312 -0.86 -25.27 6.07
N SER A 313 0.12 -24.38 5.93
CA SER A 313 -0.08 -23.07 5.32
C SER A 313 1.09 -22.65 4.41
N LEU A 314 0.81 -21.60 3.65
CA LEU A 314 1.76 -20.85 2.85
C LEU A 314 1.83 -19.42 3.37
N ASN A 315 3.00 -18.97 3.81
CA ASN A 315 3.25 -17.57 4.09
C ASN A 315 3.74 -16.90 2.82
N ILE A 316 2.99 -15.93 2.33
CA ILE A 316 3.31 -15.19 1.10
C ILE A 316 3.75 -13.79 1.50
N THR A 317 5.01 -13.45 1.22
CA THR A 317 5.51 -12.10 1.38
C THR A 317 5.42 -11.39 0.04
N MET A 318 4.62 -10.33 -0.03
CA MET A 318 4.40 -9.53 -1.23
C MET A 318 5.40 -8.38 -1.33
N ILE A 319 5.52 -7.78 -2.51
CA ILE A 319 6.34 -6.57 -2.72
C ILE A 319 5.93 -5.49 -1.70
N GLY A 320 6.91 -4.86 -1.06
CA GLY A 320 6.65 -3.94 0.04
C GLY A 320 6.60 -4.57 1.43
N GLY A 321 6.83 -5.90 1.52
CA GLY A 321 6.97 -6.62 2.79
C GLY A 321 5.67 -7.04 3.47
N ALA A 322 4.52 -6.77 2.86
CA ALA A 322 3.24 -7.25 3.37
C ALA A 322 3.20 -8.79 3.34
N ARG A 323 2.76 -9.41 4.45
CA ARG A 323 2.68 -10.87 4.58
C ARG A 323 1.23 -11.32 4.68
N GLN A 324 0.92 -12.41 3.98
CA GLN A 324 -0.36 -13.08 4.07
C GLN A 324 -0.13 -14.59 4.26
N THR A 325 -0.75 -15.14 5.30
CA THR A 325 -0.78 -16.58 5.53
C THR A 325 -2.06 -17.15 4.91
N VAL A 326 -1.91 -18.20 4.13
CA VAL A 326 -3.02 -18.87 3.43
C VAL A 326 -2.97 -20.36 3.77
N ALA A 327 -4.11 -20.95 4.15
CA ALA A 327 -4.20 -22.38 4.34
C ALA A 327 -3.99 -23.12 3.01
N LYS A 328 -3.25 -24.23 3.02
CA LYS A 328 -3.00 -25.00 1.78
C LYS A 328 -4.27 -25.47 1.10
N GLU A 329 -5.31 -25.74 1.90
CA GLU A 329 -6.62 -26.13 1.40
C GLU A 329 -7.34 -25.04 0.60
N ASP A 330 -7.02 -23.76 0.81
CA ASP A 330 -7.60 -22.63 0.09
C ASP A 330 -6.89 -22.32 -1.24
N ILE A 331 -5.78 -22.99 -1.52
CA ILE A 331 -4.99 -22.77 -2.73
C ILE A 331 -5.61 -23.58 -3.87
N GLU A 332 -5.89 -22.92 -4.99
CA GLU A 332 -6.30 -23.55 -6.24
C GLU A 332 -5.08 -23.94 -7.09
N THR A 333 -4.16 -22.97 -7.30
CA THR A 333 -2.90 -23.22 -8.02
C THR A 333 -1.77 -22.41 -7.41
N ARG A 334 -0.54 -22.94 -7.56
CA ARG A 334 0.71 -22.19 -7.32
C ARG A 334 1.67 -22.43 -8.46
N THR A 335 2.25 -21.38 -8.98
CA THR A 335 3.16 -21.44 -10.11
C THR A 335 4.42 -20.65 -9.82
N LYS A 336 5.58 -21.30 -9.93
CA LYS A 336 6.87 -20.62 -9.82
C LYS A 336 7.09 -19.73 -11.05
N MET A 337 7.40 -18.46 -10.81
CA MET A 337 7.67 -17.51 -11.87
C MET A 337 9.06 -17.77 -12.48
N LYS A 338 9.17 -17.53 -13.78
CA LYS A 338 10.46 -17.55 -14.48
C LYS A 338 11.20 -16.22 -14.34
N GLN A 339 10.44 -15.15 -14.13
CA GLN A 339 10.98 -13.80 -13.96
C GLN A 339 11.30 -13.52 -12.49
N SER A 340 12.31 -12.71 -12.28
CA SER A 340 12.63 -12.13 -10.98
C SER A 340 11.52 -11.20 -10.51
N LEU A 341 11.30 -11.11 -9.20
CA LEU A 341 10.48 -10.07 -8.59
C LEU A 341 11.20 -8.71 -8.58
N MET A 342 12.53 -8.70 -8.73
CA MET A 342 13.27 -7.48 -9.03
C MET A 342 12.91 -7.02 -10.44
N TYR A 343 12.44 -5.80 -10.56
CA TYR A 343 11.92 -5.27 -11.80
C TYR A 343 13.03 -5.14 -12.87
N PRO A 344 12.89 -5.76 -14.06
CA PRO A 344 13.84 -5.58 -15.15
C PRO A 344 13.75 -4.17 -15.70
N GLY A 345 14.88 -3.49 -15.85
CA GLY A 345 14.92 -2.10 -16.35
C GLY A 345 15.08 -1.02 -15.28
N LEU A 346 15.29 -1.38 -14.01
CA LEU A 346 15.59 -0.39 -12.95
C LEU A 346 16.79 0.50 -13.29
N HIS A 347 17.79 -0.03 -14.00
CA HIS A 347 18.94 0.74 -14.50
C HIS A 347 18.53 1.87 -15.43
N GLN A 348 17.39 1.78 -16.11
CA GLN A 348 16.88 2.82 -17.00
C GLN A 348 16.41 4.08 -16.25
N LEU A 349 16.30 4.01 -14.94
CA LEU A 349 16.04 5.16 -14.06
C LEU A 349 17.32 5.92 -13.68
N MET A 350 18.47 5.50 -14.18
CA MET A 350 19.80 6.01 -13.85
C MET A 350 20.62 6.24 -15.09
N THR A 351 21.42 7.29 -15.08
CA THR A 351 22.50 7.45 -16.06
C THR A 351 23.57 6.38 -15.84
N PRO A 352 24.43 6.07 -16.83
CA PRO A 352 25.53 5.15 -16.65
C PRO A 352 26.47 5.53 -15.48
N ALA A 353 26.68 6.82 -15.26
CA ALA A 353 27.47 7.33 -14.13
C ALA A 353 26.78 7.07 -12.77
N GLU A 354 25.48 7.32 -12.68
CA GLU A 354 24.69 7.02 -11.47
C GLU A 354 24.65 5.51 -11.17
N LEU A 355 24.54 4.66 -12.20
CA LEU A 355 24.63 3.21 -12.01
C LEU A 355 26.03 2.81 -11.53
N ALA A 356 27.09 3.45 -12.00
CA ALA A 356 28.44 3.22 -11.50
C ALA A 356 28.58 3.64 -10.02
N ASP A 357 27.99 4.77 -9.62
CA ASP A 357 27.94 5.22 -8.22
C ASP A 357 27.23 4.19 -7.35
N LEU A 358 26.06 3.71 -7.79
CA LEU A 358 25.28 2.68 -7.08
C LEU A 358 26.08 1.37 -6.91
N VAL A 359 26.71 0.89 -7.97
CA VAL A 359 27.52 -0.34 -7.92
C VAL A 359 28.74 -0.15 -7.03
N GLU A 360 29.36 1.03 -7.00
CA GLU A 360 30.49 1.34 -6.09
C GLU A 360 30.02 1.28 -4.62
N TYR A 361 28.85 1.87 -4.30
CA TYR A 361 28.25 1.76 -2.98
C TYR A 361 27.99 0.30 -2.59
N LEU A 362 27.33 -0.48 -3.45
CA LEU A 362 27.07 -1.90 -3.18
C LEU A 362 28.35 -2.70 -2.98
N SER A 363 29.39 -2.42 -3.77
CA SER A 363 30.71 -3.05 -3.63
C SER A 363 31.41 -2.72 -2.32
N SER A 364 31.08 -1.57 -1.72
CA SER A 364 31.63 -1.15 -0.43
C SER A 364 30.93 -1.80 0.78
N LEU A 365 29.75 -2.41 0.58
CA LEU A 365 28.99 -3.07 1.63
C LEU A 365 29.63 -4.43 1.95
N ARG A 366 30.48 -4.45 2.95
CA ARG A 366 31.24 -5.60 3.39
C ARG A 366 31.02 -5.86 4.87
N LYS A 367 31.30 -7.09 5.30
CA LYS A 367 31.28 -7.47 6.69
C LYS A 367 32.28 -6.59 7.47
N ALA A 368 31.83 -6.05 8.61
CA ALA A 368 32.75 -5.39 9.52
C ALA A 368 33.79 -6.41 10.00
N GLY A 369 35.06 -6.10 9.79
CA GLY A 369 36.19 -6.92 10.20
C GLY A 369 36.32 -6.99 11.72
#